data_bb3a17448565c59f339aea274facfb6f
#
_entry.id   bb3a17448565c59f339aea274facfb6f
#
_cell.length_a   1.000
_cell.length_b   1.000
_cell.length_c   1.000
_cell.angle_alpha   90.00
_cell.angle_beta   90.00
_cell.angle_gamma   90.00
#
_symmetry.space_group_name_H-M   'P 1'
#
loop_
_entity.id
_entity.type
_entity.pdbx_description
1 polymer ?
#
loop_
_entity_poly.entity_id
_entity_poly.type
_entity_poly.pdbx_seq_one_letter_code
_entity_poly.pdbx_strand_id
1 'polypeptide(L)'
;MTNVQFNNNYDVFHSFLVEKADYDGYFELPKIRTSSQLPDSVITFSKAMARTWNDFDCWVMFYEHDVNFERLWHNPKQYLAKLKKFKGIISPDFSLYRNMPLCMQMWNTYRGRALAVWLQNNGAEIIPNVRFNDERTYEFCFDGVEKFKTVAVGTHGCIKGKTDKEYFKPGLAELIKRLSPKTIIVYGAAPDDIFKKYKDIGINIIPFESEFSKSRKQVTA
;
A
#
# COMPACT_ATOMS: atom_id res chain seq x y z
N MET A 1 16.21 -23.45 -5.03
CA MET A 1 16.91 -22.16 -5.05
C MET A 1 18.03 -22.22 -4.03
N THR A 2 19.25 -21.94 -4.41
CA THR A 2 20.39 -21.90 -3.50
C THR A 2 20.23 -20.70 -2.58
N ASN A 3 20.10 -20.93 -1.26
CA ASN A 3 20.17 -19.88 -0.26
C ASN A 3 21.52 -19.16 -0.37
N VAL A 4 21.55 -18.01 -1.02
CA VAL A 4 22.68 -17.11 -0.95
C VAL A 4 22.65 -16.51 0.45
N GLN A 5 23.45 -17.04 1.38
CA GLN A 5 23.67 -16.43 2.68
C GLN A 5 24.45 -15.13 2.49
N PHE A 6 23.75 -14.01 2.38
CA PHE A 6 24.38 -12.71 2.46
C PHE A 6 24.85 -12.47 3.90
N ASN A 7 26.11 -12.13 4.07
CA ASN A 7 26.66 -11.73 5.35
C ASN A 7 25.89 -10.47 5.82
N ASN A 8 25.19 -10.53 6.94
CA ASN A 8 24.27 -9.50 7.43
C ASN A 8 24.86 -8.07 7.49
N ASN A 9 26.18 -7.93 7.48
CA ASN A 9 26.85 -6.64 7.50
C ASN A 9 26.92 -5.95 6.12
N TYR A 10 26.57 -6.63 5.03
CA TYR A 10 26.69 -6.14 3.65
C TYR A 10 25.45 -6.38 2.81
N ASP A 11 24.29 -6.62 3.47
CA ASP A 11 23.01 -6.82 2.77
C ASP A 11 22.43 -5.50 2.25
N VAL A 12 23.01 -4.99 1.17
CA VAL A 12 22.59 -3.77 0.48
C VAL A 12 21.24 -3.92 -0.22
N PHE A 13 20.77 -5.14 -0.41
CA PHE A 13 19.48 -5.45 -1.07
C PHE A 13 18.35 -5.63 -0.07
N HIS A 14 18.62 -5.57 1.24
CA HIS A 14 17.66 -5.86 2.31
C HIS A 14 17.02 -7.25 2.16
N SER A 15 17.80 -8.27 1.77
CA SER A 15 17.32 -9.64 1.55
C SER A 15 16.68 -10.24 2.80
N PHE A 16 17.05 -9.79 4.01
CA PHE A 16 16.44 -10.19 5.26
C PHE A 16 14.93 -9.88 5.34
N LEU A 17 14.43 -8.92 4.55
CA LEU A 17 13.01 -8.60 4.52
C LEU A 17 12.17 -9.74 3.94
N VAL A 18 12.77 -10.57 3.11
CA VAL A 18 12.09 -11.63 2.35
C VAL A 18 12.58 -13.04 2.67
N GLU A 19 13.39 -13.23 3.71
CA GLU A 19 13.92 -14.56 4.11
C GLU A 19 12.83 -15.62 4.30
N LYS A 20 11.63 -15.21 4.74
CA LYS A 20 10.47 -16.09 5.00
C LYS A 20 9.28 -15.75 4.10
N ALA A 21 9.54 -15.21 2.93
CA ALA A 21 8.49 -14.82 1.98
C ALA A 21 8.09 -16.01 1.09
N ASP A 22 6.80 -16.17 0.86
CA ASP A 22 6.29 -16.82 -0.33
C ASP A 22 6.28 -15.81 -1.47
N TYR A 23 6.31 -16.28 -2.71
CA TYR A 23 6.35 -15.44 -3.90
C TYR A 23 5.17 -15.71 -4.82
N ASP A 24 4.82 -14.72 -5.64
CA ASP A 24 3.73 -14.77 -6.58
C ASP A 24 4.11 -14.10 -7.91
N GLY A 25 3.53 -14.60 -9.02
CA GLY A 25 3.73 -14.09 -10.36
C GLY A 25 5.09 -14.42 -10.98
N TYR A 26 5.25 -14.01 -12.25
CA TYR A 26 6.47 -14.24 -13.03
C TYR A 26 7.69 -13.52 -12.43
N PHE A 27 7.45 -12.36 -11.82
CA PHE A 27 8.50 -11.52 -11.24
C PHE A 27 8.81 -11.84 -9.78
N GLU A 28 8.24 -12.92 -9.24
CA GLU A 28 8.48 -13.40 -7.87
C GLU A 28 8.28 -12.30 -6.82
N LEU A 29 7.14 -11.59 -6.88
CA LEU A 29 6.83 -10.57 -5.87
C LEU A 29 6.47 -11.22 -4.53
N PRO A 30 7.00 -10.70 -3.39
CA PRO A 30 6.69 -11.25 -2.07
C PRO A 30 5.19 -11.19 -1.77
N LYS A 31 4.63 -12.32 -1.29
CA LYS A 31 3.19 -12.48 -1.06
C LYS A 31 2.77 -12.04 0.32
N ILE A 32 1.87 -11.07 0.38
CA ILE A 32 1.28 -10.56 1.61
C ILE A 32 0.04 -11.39 1.96
N ARG A 33 -0.05 -11.85 3.21
CA ARG A 33 -1.29 -12.38 3.78
C ARG A 33 -2.13 -11.21 4.30
N THR A 34 -3.34 -11.07 3.79
CA THR A 34 -4.21 -9.94 4.11
C THR A 34 -4.89 -10.13 5.46
N SER A 35 -4.80 -9.14 6.35
CA SER A 35 -5.55 -9.10 7.61
C SER A 35 -7.05 -9.24 7.38
N SER A 36 -7.73 -9.91 8.29
CA SER A 36 -9.19 -9.95 8.34
C SER A 36 -9.81 -8.75 9.04
N GLN A 37 -9.00 -7.97 9.78
CA GLN A 37 -9.45 -6.75 10.45
C GLN A 37 -9.53 -5.60 9.47
N LEU A 38 -10.49 -4.70 9.71
CA LEU A 38 -10.65 -3.47 8.92
C LEU A 38 -10.31 -2.25 9.77
N PRO A 39 -9.72 -1.19 9.19
CA PRO A 39 -9.46 0.04 9.92
C PRO A 39 -10.75 0.82 10.24
N ASP A 40 -10.89 1.28 11.47
CA ASP A 40 -11.85 2.29 11.89
C ASP A 40 -11.30 3.70 11.67
N SER A 41 -9.97 3.84 11.81
CA SER A 41 -9.24 5.08 11.62
C SER A 41 -7.86 4.83 11.04
N VAL A 42 -7.34 5.83 10.31
CA VAL A 42 -6.03 5.76 9.66
C VAL A 42 -5.19 7.00 9.96
N ILE A 43 -3.87 6.80 10.04
CA ILE A 43 -2.88 7.87 10.24
C ILE A 43 -1.72 7.70 9.27
N THR A 44 -1.12 8.80 8.81
CA THR A 44 0.08 8.73 7.96
C THR A 44 1.30 8.28 8.77
N PHE A 45 2.23 7.59 8.11
CA PHE A 45 3.46 7.12 8.74
C PHE A 45 4.26 8.26 9.39
N SER A 46 4.37 9.41 8.74
CA SER A 46 5.11 10.56 9.29
C SER A 46 4.54 11.05 10.62
N LYS A 47 3.19 11.13 10.73
CA LYS A 47 2.52 11.49 11.98
C LYS A 47 2.62 10.37 13.02
N ALA A 48 2.40 9.12 12.62
CA ALA A 48 2.52 7.95 13.47
C ALA A 48 3.91 7.86 14.13
N MET A 49 4.97 8.27 13.42
CA MET A 49 6.35 8.26 13.92
C MET A 49 6.72 9.50 14.74
N ALA A 50 5.85 10.51 14.84
CA ALA A 50 6.11 11.66 15.72
C ALA A 50 6.29 11.21 17.19
N ARG A 51 7.19 11.88 17.93
CA ARG A 51 7.48 11.54 19.33
C ARG A 51 6.27 11.73 20.26
N THR A 52 5.42 12.70 19.92
CA THR A 52 4.22 13.05 20.69
C THR A 52 3.03 12.12 20.40
N TRP A 53 3.11 11.29 19.36
CA TRP A 53 2.01 10.39 19.01
C TRP A 53 1.97 9.18 19.94
N ASN A 54 0.83 8.99 20.62
CA ASN A 54 0.60 7.93 21.62
C ASN A 54 -0.73 7.20 21.45
N ASP A 55 -1.52 7.54 20.42
CA ASP A 55 -2.72 6.80 20.06
C ASP A 55 -2.36 5.68 19.08
N PHE A 56 -2.51 4.44 19.51
CA PHE A 56 -2.22 3.25 18.71
C PHE A 56 -3.47 2.50 18.25
N ASP A 57 -4.66 3.03 18.58
CA ASP A 57 -5.95 2.46 18.20
C ASP A 57 -6.36 2.82 16.77
N CYS A 58 -5.40 2.84 15.86
CA CYS A 58 -5.57 3.20 14.46
C CYS A 58 -4.61 2.39 13.57
N TRP A 59 -4.80 2.49 12.24
CA TRP A 59 -3.95 1.87 11.25
C TRP A 59 -2.98 2.88 10.64
N VAL A 60 -1.72 2.47 10.45
CA VAL A 60 -0.72 3.28 9.76
C VAL A 60 -0.86 3.11 8.26
N MET A 61 -0.77 4.21 7.52
CA MET A 61 -0.78 4.23 6.05
C MET A 61 0.35 5.11 5.50
N PHE A 62 0.63 4.98 4.19
CA PHE A 62 1.76 5.64 3.52
C PHE A 62 1.33 6.50 2.33
N TYR A 63 0.09 6.94 2.28
CA TYR A 63 -0.41 7.83 1.23
C TYR A 63 0.06 9.28 1.47
N GLU A 64 1.36 9.46 1.44
CA GLU A 64 2.08 10.71 1.58
C GLU A 64 3.27 10.72 0.61
N HIS A 65 4.04 11.80 0.53
CA HIS A 65 5.21 11.84 -0.35
C HIS A 65 6.26 10.79 0.09
N ASP A 66 6.83 10.06 -0.87
CA ASP A 66 7.79 8.97 -0.62
C ASP A 66 8.93 9.39 0.31
N VAL A 67 9.43 10.63 0.21
CA VAL A 67 10.48 11.18 1.07
C VAL A 67 10.15 11.09 2.56
N ASN A 68 8.88 11.10 2.93
CA ASN A 68 8.45 11.06 4.33
C ASN A 68 8.63 9.67 4.95
N PHE A 69 8.59 8.62 4.13
CA PHE A 69 8.69 7.24 4.61
C PHE A 69 9.81 6.43 3.96
N GLU A 70 10.60 7.00 3.05
CA GLU A 70 11.78 6.34 2.47
C GLU A 70 12.75 5.84 3.57
N ARG A 71 12.81 6.53 4.70
CA ARG A 71 13.56 6.12 5.89
C ARG A 71 13.15 4.75 6.45
N LEU A 72 11.92 4.30 6.21
CA LEU A 72 11.48 2.94 6.57
C LEU A 72 12.19 1.89 5.73
N TRP A 73 12.41 2.14 4.43
CA TRP A 73 13.19 1.28 3.57
C TRP A 73 14.65 1.22 4.02
N HIS A 74 15.26 2.37 4.30
CA HIS A 74 16.68 2.44 4.69
C HIS A 74 16.96 1.79 6.04
N ASN A 75 16.05 1.89 7.00
CA ASN A 75 16.26 1.32 8.34
C ASN A 75 14.96 0.77 8.95
N PRO A 76 14.41 -0.33 8.41
CA PRO A 76 13.12 -0.86 8.85
C PRO A 76 13.13 -1.32 10.31
N LYS A 77 14.24 -1.86 10.80
CA LYS A 77 14.37 -2.37 12.17
C LYS A 77 14.13 -1.28 13.21
N GLN A 78 14.52 -0.02 12.92
CA GLN A 78 14.33 1.12 13.82
C GLN A 78 12.85 1.40 14.11
N TYR A 79 11.97 1.15 13.15
CA TYR A 79 10.55 1.51 13.25
C TYR A 79 9.66 0.35 13.73
N LEU A 80 10.16 -0.88 13.70
CA LEU A 80 9.39 -2.08 14.01
C LEU A 80 8.69 -2.02 15.37
N ALA A 81 9.43 -1.68 16.42
CA ALA A 81 8.91 -1.66 17.78
C ALA A 81 7.73 -0.69 17.98
N LYS A 82 7.74 0.44 17.25
CA LYS A 82 6.63 1.41 17.28
C LYS A 82 5.50 0.98 16.38
N LEU A 83 5.77 0.52 15.15
CA LEU A 83 4.77 0.07 14.18
C LEU A 83 3.92 -1.10 14.71
N LYS A 84 4.51 -2.00 15.46
CA LYS A 84 3.79 -3.13 16.08
C LYS A 84 2.78 -2.75 17.17
N LYS A 85 2.79 -1.52 17.65
CA LYS A 85 1.81 -1.05 18.64
C LYS A 85 0.48 -0.69 18.01
N PHE A 86 0.47 -0.33 16.72
CA PHE A 86 -0.74 0.03 16.00
C PHE A 86 -1.62 -1.19 15.70
N LYS A 87 -2.93 -1.00 15.55
CA LYS A 87 -3.87 -2.06 15.16
C LYS A 87 -3.46 -2.78 13.87
N GLY A 88 -2.90 -2.04 12.93
CA GLY A 88 -2.42 -2.61 11.68
C GLY A 88 -1.76 -1.58 10.77
N ILE A 89 -1.36 -2.03 9.61
CA ILE A 89 -0.61 -1.25 8.64
C ILE A 89 -1.19 -1.51 7.24
N ILE A 90 -1.54 -0.46 6.53
CA ILE A 90 -1.72 -0.51 5.08
C ILE A 90 -0.31 -0.44 4.47
N SER A 91 0.05 -1.41 3.65
CA SER A 91 1.43 -1.55 3.16
C SER A 91 1.96 -0.31 2.44
N PRO A 92 3.29 -0.06 2.41
CA PRO A 92 3.87 1.14 1.82
C PRO A 92 3.43 1.41 0.39
N ASP A 93 3.14 2.69 0.08
CA ASP A 93 2.64 3.19 -1.22
C ASP A 93 3.76 3.92 -1.97
N PHE A 94 4.84 3.22 -2.32
CA PHE A 94 5.88 3.81 -3.17
C PHE A 94 5.32 4.20 -4.53
N SER A 95 5.65 5.40 -4.98
CA SER A 95 5.08 6.02 -6.17
C SER A 95 5.42 5.30 -7.47
N LEU A 96 4.43 5.16 -8.35
CA LEU A 96 4.57 4.71 -9.73
C LEU A 96 4.19 5.88 -10.65
N TYR A 97 5.18 6.65 -11.12
CA TYR A 97 4.93 7.77 -12.02
C TYR A 97 4.97 7.31 -13.50
N ARG A 98 4.09 7.88 -14.34
CA ARG A 98 3.99 7.54 -15.78
C ARG A 98 5.29 7.73 -16.56
N ASN A 99 6.09 8.72 -16.18
CA ASN A 99 7.40 9.00 -16.78
C ASN A 99 8.57 8.29 -16.10
N MET A 100 8.30 7.44 -15.11
CA MET A 100 9.31 6.62 -14.45
C MET A 100 9.58 5.37 -15.29
N PRO A 101 10.86 4.95 -15.48
CA PRO A 101 11.18 3.66 -16.10
C PRO A 101 10.43 2.49 -15.45
N LEU A 102 9.96 1.54 -16.26
CA LEU A 102 9.13 0.43 -15.78
C LEU A 102 9.83 -0.43 -14.72
N CYS A 103 11.13 -0.65 -14.88
CA CYS A 103 11.95 -1.37 -13.88
C CYS A 103 11.97 -0.66 -12.51
N MET A 104 11.95 0.68 -12.47
CA MET A 104 11.86 1.43 -11.22
C MET A 104 10.47 1.32 -10.60
N GLN A 105 9.41 1.30 -11.42
CA GLN A 105 8.05 1.08 -10.93
C GLN A 105 7.91 -0.33 -10.33
N MET A 106 8.47 -1.34 -10.99
CA MET A 106 8.53 -2.70 -10.48
C MET A 106 9.33 -2.78 -9.17
N TRP A 107 10.49 -2.12 -9.10
CA TRP A 107 11.28 -2.02 -7.88
C TRP A 107 10.48 -1.39 -6.73
N ASN A 108 9.74 -0.32 -6.98
CA ASN A 108 8.88 0.30 -5.98
C ASN A 108 7.77 -0.64 -5.49
N THR A 109 7.15 -1.41 -6.41
CA THR A 109 6.19 -2.45 -6.04
C THR A 109 6.84 -3.53 -5.17
N TYR A 110 8.04 -4.01 -5.55
CA TYR A 110 8.81 -4.98 -4.78
C TYR A 110 9.12 -4.46 -3.37
N ARG A 111 9.64 -3.23 -3.22
CA ARG A 111 9.96 -2.64 -1.92
C ARG A 111 8.75 -2.60 -1.00
N GLY A 112 7.60 -2.19 -1.53
CA GLY A 112 6.33 -2.17 -0.78
C GLY A 112 5.91 -3.55 -0.29
N ARG A 113 6.03 -4.58 -1.15
CA ARG A 113 5.73 -5.98 -0.80
C ARG A 113 6.71 -6.53 0.23
N ALA A 114 8.01 -6.33 0.02
CA ALA A 114 9.07 -6.82 0.91
C ALA A 114 8.94 -6.27 2.33
N LEU A 115 8.75 -4.95 2.48
CA LEU A 115 8.50 -4.33 3.78
C LEU A 115 7.23 -4.87 4.44
N ALA A 116 6.15 -5.03 3.69
CA ALA A 116 4.89 -5.54 4.23
C ALA A 116 5.03 -6.98 4.75
N VAL A 117 5.66 -7.86 3.98
CA VAL A 117 5.91 -9.26 4.38
C VAL A 117 6.79 -9.32 5.62
N TRP A 118 7.84 -8.50 5.67
CA TRP A 118 8.71 -8.45 6.85
C TRP A 118 7.97 -7.96 8.10
N LEU A 119 7.19 -6.89 7.98
CA LEU A 119 6.37 -6.38 9.09
C LEU A 119 5.38 -7.45 9.57
N GLN A 120 4.72 -8.14 8.64
CA GLN A 120 3.80 -9.22 8.93
C GLN A 120 4.48 -10.40 9.63
N ASN A 121 5.65 -10.82 9.15
CA ASN A 121 6.44 -11.90 9.78
C ASN A 121 6.96 -11.52 11.18
N ASN A 122 6.97 -10.22 11.49
CA ASN A 122 7.27 -9.70 12.83
C ASN A 122 6.00 -9.39 13.66
N GLY A 123 4.82 -9.83 13.20
CA GLY A 123 3.56 -9.80 13.97
C GLY A 123 2.70 -8.54 13.75
N ALA A 124 2.90 -7.79 12.68
CA ALA A 124 1.98 -6.71 12.31
C ALA A 124 0.81 -7.26 11.47
N GLU A 125 -0.40 -6.71 11.69
CA GLU A 125 -1.55 -6.90 10.82
C GLU A 125 -1.37 -6.05 9.55
N ILE A 126 -1.50 -6.66 8.36
CA ILE A 126 -1.23 -5.99 7.09
C ILE A 126 -2.46 -6.03 6.16
N ILE A 127 -2.80 -4.89 5.58
CA ILE A 127 -3.67 -4.79 4.41
C ILE A 127 -2.80 -4.33 3.22
N PRO A 128 -2.77 -5.08 2.11
CA PRO A 128 -1.97 -4.68 0.96
C PRO A 128 -2.52 -3.41 0.30
N ASN A 129 -1.66 -2.41 0.13
CA ASN A 129 -1.90 -1.34 -0.83
C ASN A 129 -1.61 -1.84 -2.23
N VAL A 130 -2.49 -1.55 -3.17
CA VAL A 130 -2.32 -1.87 -4.58
C VAL A 130 -2.17 -0.57 -5.38
N ARG A 131 -0.94 -0.28 -5.77
CA ARG A 131 -0.61 0.84 -6.64
C ARG A 131 -0.45 0.35 -8.07
N PHE A 132 -1.14 0.99 -8.98
CA PHE A 132 -1.02 0.77 -10.42
C PHE A 132 -0.87 2.12 -11.14
N ASN A 133 -0.42 2.08 -12.38
CA ASN A 133 -0.27 3.24 -13.22
C ASN A 133 -0.93 3.01 -14.59
N ASP A 134 -0.16 2.82 -15.65
CA ASP A 134 -0.67 2.41 -16.96
C ASP A 134 -0.64 0.88 -17.12
N GLU A 135 -1.15 0.39 -18.26
CA GLU A 135 -1.29 -1.04 -18.57
C GLU A 135 -0.01 -1.86 -18.42
N ARG A 136 1.17 -1.25 -18.63
CA ARG A 136 2.46 -1.92 -18.48
C ARG A 136 2.73 -2.37 -17.06
N THR A 137 2.17 -1.66 -16.06
CA THR A 137 2.32 -2.01 -14.65
C THR A 137 1.44 -3.20 -14.25
N TYR A 138 0.41 -3.53 -15.04
CA TYR A 138 -0.50 -4.63 -14.71
C TYR A 138 0.17 -5.99 -14.73
N GLU A 139 1.32 -6.12 -15.39
CA GLU A 139 2.10 -7.35 -15.43
C GLU A 139 2.70 -7.73 -14.06
N PHE A 140 2.76 -6.78 -13.09
CA PHE A 140 3.38 -7.05 -11.79
C PHE A 140 2.63 -6.44 -10.59
N CYS A 141 1.91 -5.33 -10.75
CA CYS A 141 1.42 -4.55 -9.61
C CYS A 141 0.32 -5.25 -8.79
N PHE A 142 -0.29 -6.30 -9.33
CA PHE A 142 -1.30 -7.10 -8.65
C PHE A 142 -0.74 -8.38 -8.03
N ASP A 143 0.49 -8.78 -8.38
CA ASP A 143 1.14 -9.95 -7.82
C ASP A 143 1.51 -9.74 -6.34
N GLY A 144 1.59 -10.84 -5.60
CA GLY A 144 1.83 -10.81 -4.17
C GLY A 144 0.63 -10.34 -3.33
N VAL A 145 -0.57 -10.27 -3.91
CA VAL A 145 -1.81 -9.86 -3.22
C VAL A 145 -2.83 -10.99 -3.24
N GLU A 146 -3.39 -11.32 -2.08
CA GLU A 146 -4.41 -12.37 -1.98
C GLU A 146 -5.71 -11.97 -2.65
N LYS A 147 -6.29 -12.91 -3.42
CA LYS A 147 -7.62 -12.76 -4.03
C LYS A 147 -8.73 -12.89 -2.99
N PHE A 148 -9.87 -12.29 -3.28
CA PHE A 148 -11.10 -12.34 -2.47
C PHE A 148 -10.94 -11.78 -1.04
N LYS A 149 -9.96 -10.92 -0.85
CA LYS A 149 -9.65 -10.29 0.44
C LYS A 149 -9.84 -8.76 0.38
N THR A 150 -9.41 -8.09 1.43
CA THR A 150 -9.37 -6.62 1.50
C THR A 150 -8.10 -6.09 0.82
N VAL A 151 -8.24 -5.02 0.04
CA VAL A 151 -7.12 -4.27 -0.52
C VAL A 151 -7.30 -2.79 -0.23
N ALA A 152 -6.23 -2.02 -0.31
CA ALA A 152 -6.28 -0.57 -0.22
C ALA A 152 -5.79 0.09 -1.51
N VAL A 153 -6.36 1.24 -1.87
CA VAL A 153 -5.93 2.07 -3.01
C VAL A 153 -5.93 3.55 -2.62
N GLY A 154 -4.99 4.32 -3.15
CA GLY A 154 -4.97 5.78 -3.02
C GLY A 154 -5.63 6.45 -4.22
N THR A 155 -6.62 7.31 -4.01
CA THR A 155 -7.19 8.20 -5.02
C THR A 155 -6.66 9.61 -4.93
N HIS A 156 -6.08 9.98 -3.77
CA HIS A 156 -5.50 11.29 -3.58
C HIS A 156 -4.34 11.53 -4.56
N GLY A 157 -4.48 12.55 -5.41
CA GLY A 157 -3.52 12.84 -6.48
C GLY A 157 -3.69 12.01 -7.76
N CYS A 158 -4.49 10.93 -7.74
CA CYS A 158 -4.64 9.99 -8.87
C CYS A 158 -5.92 10.19 -9.69
N ILE A 159 -6.83 11.08 -9.25
CA ILE A 159 -8.11 11.35 -9.93
C ILE A 159 -8.42 12.84 -10.03
N LYS A 160 -7.41 13.73 -9.94
CA LYS A 160 -7.61 15.19 -9.93
C LYS A 160 -8.09 15.71 -11.29
N GLY A 161 -7.46 15.27 -12.34
CA GLY A 161 -7.74 15.68 -13.72
C GLY A 161 -8.47 14.61 -14.53
N LYS A 162 -8.94 14.99 -15.73
CA LYS A 162 -9.54 14.05 -16.67
C LYS A 162 -8.56 12.94 -17.04
N THR A 163 -7.35 13.31 -17.40
CA THR A 163 -6.27 12.37 -17.77
C THR A 163 -5.94 11.41 -16.64
N ASP A 164 -5.90 11.89 -15.38
CA ASP A 164 -5.61 11.00 -14.24
C ASP A 164 -6.71 9.94 -14.08
N LYS A 165 -7.98 10.32 -14.25
CA LYS A 165 -9.11 9.39 -14.22
C LYS A 165 -9.07 8.40 -15.39
N GLU A 166 -8.58 8.78 -16.57
CA GLU A 166 -8.41 7.91 -17.74
C GLU A 166 -7.43 6.76 -17.48
N TYR A 167 -6.43 6.95 -16.62
CA TYR A 167 -5.52 5.89 -16.18
C TYR A 167 -6.05 5.14 -14.96
N PHE A 168 -6.66 5.84 -14.02
CA PHE A 168 -7.13 5.22 -12.78
C PHE A 168 -8.28 4.23 -13.00
N LYS A 169 -9.27 4.58 -13.83
CA LYS A 169 -10.45 3.74 -14.07
C LYS A 169 -10.12 2.37 -14.67
N PRO A 170 -9.29 2.26 -15.73
CA PRO A 170 -8.87 0.95 -16.27
C PRO A 170 -8.07 0.13 -15.25
N GLY A 171 -7.13 0.76 -14.53
CA GLY A 171 -6.34 0.06 -13.52
C GLY A 171 -7.18 -0.48 -12.36
N LEU A 172 -8.18 0.29 -11.89
CA LEU A 172 -9.14 -0.19 -10.89
C LEU A 172 -9.98 -1.35 -11.43
N ALA A 173 -10.39 -1.30 -12.70
CA ALA A 173 -11.12 -2.41 -13.33
C ALA A 173 -10.28 -3.68 -13.42
N GLU A 174 -9.00 -3.56 -13.78
CA GLU A 174 -8.08 -4.69 -13.84
C GLU A 174 -7.77 -5.26 -12.45
N LEU A 175 -7.61 -4.39 -11.42
CA LEU A 175 -7.51 -4.80 -10.02
C LEU A 175 -8.69 -5.70 -9.63
N ILE A 176 -9.90 -5.25 -9.90
CA ILE A 176 -11.12 -5.99 -9.52
C ILE A 176 -11.22 -7.31 -10.29
N LYS A 177 -10.90 -7.31 -11.57
CA LYS A 177 -10.88 -8.51 -12.41
C LYS A 177 -9.88 -9.56 -11.89
N ARG A 178 -8.66 -9.14 -11.53
CA ARG A 178 -7.58 -10.07 -11.11
C ARG A 178 -7.73 -10.51 -9.66
N LEU A 179 -8.10 -9.61 -8.76
CA LEU A 179 -8.10 -9.86 -7.32
C LEU A 179 -9.49 -10.18 -6.74
N SER A 180 -10.57 -9.76 -7.42
CA SER A 180 -11.97 -9.92 -6.95
C SER A 180 -12.14 -9.55 -5.46
N PRO A 181 -11.71 -8.34 -5.03
CA PRO A 181 -11.66 -7.99 -3.61
C PRO A 181 -13.07 -7.92 -3.02
N LYS A 182 -13.24 -8.36 -1.77
CA LYS A 182 -14.49 -8.17 -1.01
C LYS A 182 -14.63 -6.75 -0.49
N THR A 183 -13.51 -6.14 -0.14
CA THR A 183 -13.47 -4.77 0.41
C THR A 183 -12.32 -3.99 -0.25
N ILE A 184 -12.59 -2.75 -0.61
CA ILE A 184 -11.57 -1.80 -1.07
C ILE A 184 -11.56 -0.61 -0.11
N ILE A 185 -10.45 -0.44 0.60
CA ILE A 185 -10.17 0.77 1.38
C ILE A 185 -9.68 1.84 0.40
N VAL A 186 -10.28 3.01 0.43
CA VAL A 186 -9.93 4.12 -0.46
C VAL A 186 -9.40 5.29 0.35
N TYR A 187 -8.14 5.64 0.19
CA TYR A 187 -7.62 6.88 0.77
C TYR A 187 -7.77 8.04 -0.21
N GLY A 188 -8.63 8.98 0.16
CA GLY A 188 -9.06 10.10 -0.65
C GLY A 188 -10.54 10.00 -1.03
N ALA A 189 -10.94 10.72 -2.07
CA ALA A 189 -12.32 10.70 -2.55
C ALA A 189 -12.67 9.36 -3.22
N ALA A 190 -13.88 8.88 -2.99
CA ALA A 190 -14.46 7.71 -3.64
C ALA A 190 -15.73 8.10 -4.44
N PRO A 191 -15.57 8.89 -5.55
CA PRO A 191 -16.71 9.44 -6.27
C PRO A 191 -17.49 8.34 -7.01
N ASP A 192 -18.80 8.56 -7.12
CA ASP A 192 -19.72 7.57 -7.70
C ASP A 192 -19.46 7.30 -9.19
N ASP A 193 -18.94 8.26 -9.96
CA ASP A 193 -18.55 8.06 -11.35
C ASP A 193 -17.41 7.02 -11.54
N ILE A 194 -16.74 6.65 -10.46
CA ILE A 194 -15.68 5.64 -10.45
C ILE A 194 -16.15 4.38 -9.70
N PHE A 195 -16.71 4.55 -8.49
CA PHE A 195 -16.89 3.44 -7.56
C PHE A 195 -18.32 2.87 -7.51
N LYS A 196 -19.35 3.61 -7.97
CA LYS A 196 -20.75 3.16 -7.87
C LYS A 196 -20.97 1.77 -8.44
N LYS A 197 -20.52 1.50 -9.67
CA LYS A 197 -20.69 0.20 -10.34
C LYS A 197 -20.10 -0.99 -9.56
N TYR A 198 -19.11 -0.74 -8.73
CA TYR A 198 -18.47 -1.78 -7.90
C TYR A 198 -19.22 -1.99 -6.57
N LYS A 199 -19.76 -0.91 -6.00
CA LYS A 199 -20.70 -1.01 -4.87
C LYS A 199 -21.96 -1.79 -5.29
N ASP A 200 -22.48 -1.52 -6.49
CA ASP A 200 -23.70 -2.18 -7.02
C ASP A 200 -23.53 -3.69 -7.20
N ILE A 201 -22.30 -4.18 -7.42
CA ILE A 201 -21.98 -5.63 -7.50
C ILE A 201 -21.53 -6.22 -6.16
N GLY A 202 -21.65 -5.50 -5.05
CA GLY A 202 -21.43 -6.00 -3.69
C GLY A 202 -20.00 -5.81 -3.13
N ILE A 203 -19.14 -5.05 -3.80
CA ILE A 203 -17.83 -4.71 -3.21
C ILE A 203 -18.01 -3.62 -2.15
N ASN A 204 -17.55 -3.90 -0.93
CA ASN A 204 -17.56 -2.90 0.14
C ASN A 204 -16.47 -1.85 -0.10
N ILE A 205 -16.86 -0.58 -0.27
CA ILE A 205 -15.96 0.55 -0.47
C ILE A 205 -15.91 1.39 0.79
N ILE A 206 -14.75 1.45 1.45
CA ILE A 206 -14.54 2.18 2.71
C ILE A 206 -13.62 3.38 2.43
N PRO A 207 -14.16 4.61 2.30
CA PRO A 207 -13.37 5.80 2.06
C PRO A 207 -12.81 6.39 3.36
N PHE A 208 -11.54 6.79 3.33
CA PHE A 208 -10.92 7.64 4.36
C PHE A 208 -10.51 8.98 3.75
N GLU A 209 -10.96 10.07 4.34
CA GLU A 209 -10.62 11.42 3.88
C GLU A 209 -9.11 11.65 3.95
N SER A 210 -8.55 12.27 2.89
CA SER A 210 -7.15 12.68 2.92
C SER A 210 -6.91 13.81 3.93
N GLU A 211 -5.71 13.85 4.49
CA GLU A 211 -5.29 14.92 5.41
C GLU A 211 -5.49 16.32 4.80
N PHE A 212 -5.24 16.45 3.49
CA PHE A 212 -5.47 17.68 2.75
C PHE A 212 -6.95 18.09 2.74
N SER A 213 -7.87 17.14 2.60
CA SER A 213 -9.32 17.41 2.64
C SER A 213 -9.78 17.81 4.03
N LYS A 214 -9.23 17.15 5.07
CA LYS A 214 -9.53 17.50 6.49
C LYS A 214 -9.08 18.91 6.82
N SER A 215 -7.85 19.29 6.43
CA SER A 215 -7.30 20.63 6.68
C SER A 215 -8.11 21.73 6.01
N ARG A 216 -8.59 21.51 4.77
CA ARG A 216 -9.46 22.49 4.09
C ARG A 216 -10.79 22.72 4.81
N LYS A 217 -11.42 21.68 5.31
CA LYS A 217 -12.69 21.81 6.06
C LYS A 217 -12.51 22.61 7.37
N GLN A 218 -11.35 22.46 8.02
CA GLN A 218 -11.03 23.21 9.25
C GLN A 218 -10.78 24.71 9.02
N VAL A 219 -10.33 25.10 7.82
CA VAL A 219 -10.09 26.53 7.47
C VAL A 219 -11.36 27.22 7.00
N THR A 220 -12.37 26.47 6.60
CA THR A 220 -13.67 27.00 6.10
C THR A 220 -14.82 26.91 7.11
N ALA A 221 -14.56 26.38 8.30
CA ALA A 221 -15.45 26.34 9.46
C ALA A 221 -15.03 27.34 10.54
#